data_4a45a99954de64b1a871c8e880969646
#
_entry.id   4a45a99954de64b1a871c8e880969646
#
_cell.length_a   1.000
_cell.length_b   1.000
_cell.length_c   1.000
_cell.angle_alpha   90.00
_cell.angle_beta   90.00
_cell.angle_gamma   90.00
#
_symmetry.space_group_name_H-M   'P 1'
#
loop_
_entity.id
_entity.type
_entity.pdbx_description
1 polymer ?
#
loop_
_entity_poly.entity_id
_entity_poly.type
_entity_poly.pdbx_seq_one_letter_code
_entity_poly.pdbx_strand_id
1 'polypeptide(L)'
;MMRCFPVLALLFAASAVTLLSEPTAAEERPKLPDIKAPVMFNTPEADKILAALQVFPPDNPWNEDISKLPLLPNSKEMIAGIGADKKLAYNLDMSFILVPPDQKKVAVKIKSYPDESDQGPFPIPDNAPVENWPLDKRTLEAAQTAVEKGDRHVIVVDPANRMLYEFYQGHKSKDGWEAACEATFDLKSNKLRPDGWTSSDAAGLPIFPAIIRFDEVERGMVEHAMRFTVRKTRRAYVYPATHFASRLTDKDLPRMGERFRLRADFDISGYSPHVQAILKGLKKYGMYQADNGGDWRLSVAPDARIKGLDELRKLKGADFEVVQPTGANEGPRKK
;
A
#
# COMPACT_ATOMS: atom_id res chain seq x y z
N MET A 1 10.70 79.09 -35.24
CA MET A 1 9.41 78.47 -34.94
C MET A 1 9.59 76.96 -34.85
N MET A 2 9.77 76.42 -33.64
CA MET A 2 9.88 74.99 -33.39
C MET A 2 8.57 74.54 -32.76
N ARG A 3 7.86 73.62 -33.42
CA ARG A 3 6.65 72.98 -32.87
C ARG A 3 7.03 71.72 -32.15
N CYS A 4 6.80 71.67 -30.82
CA CYS A 4 6.86 70.45 -30.01
C CYS A 4 5.58 69.65 -30.24
N PHE A 5 5.73 68.34 -30.52
CA PHE A 5 4.67 67.36 -30.44
C PHE A 5 4.80 66.58 -29.11
N PRO A 6 3.72 66.34 -28.37
CA PRO A 6 3.75 65.50 -27.19
C PRO A 6 3.67 64.04 -27.58
N VAL A 7 4.58 63.24 -27.01
CA VAL A 7 4.54 61.77 -27.10
C VAL A 7 3.57 61.27 -26.05
N LEU A 8 2.51 60.62 -26.51
CA LEU A 8 1.51 59.97 -25.66
C LEU A 8 2.01 58.53 -25.31
N ALA A 9 2.43 58.32 -24.08
CA ALA A 9 2.81 57.00 -23.58
C ALA A 9 1.56 56.21 -23.17
N LEU A 10 1.23 55.12 -23.92
CA LEU A 10 0.20 54.16 -23.54
C LEU A 10 0.79 53.16 -22.52
N LEU A 11 0.33 53.24 -21.30
CA LEU A 11 0.55 52.22 -20.27
C LEU A 11 -0.42 51.04 -20.51
N PHE A 12 0.12 49.89 -20.92
CA PHE A 12 -0.58 48.62 -20.91
C PHE A 12 -0.53 48.03 -19.49
N ALA A 13 -1.65 48.06 -18.79
CA ALA A 13 -1.79 47.30 -17.53
C ALA A 13 -2.10 45.84 -17.89
N ALA A 14 -1.11 44.96 -17.69
CA ALA A 14 -1.31 43.51 -17.78
C ALA A 14 -2.01 43.02 -16.50
N SER A 15 -3.31 42.74 -16.58
CA SER A 15 -4.06 42.08 -15.53
C SER A 15 -3.66 40.57 -15.51
N ALA A 16 -2.89 40.17 -14.51
CA ALA A 16 -2.62 38.77 -14.24
C ALA A 16 -3.91 38.14 -13.69
N VAL A 17 -4.60 37.37 -14.51
CA VAL A 17 -5.70 36.50 -14.06
C VAL A 17 -5.05 35.27 -13.35
N THR A 18 -5.04 35.30 -12.03
CA THR A 18 -4.69 34.13 -11.21
C THR A 18 -5.89 33.18 -11.31
N LEU A 19 -5.76 32.16 -12.15
CA LEU A 19 -6.65 30.99 -12.11
C LEU A 19 -6.41 30.25 -10.79
N LEU A 20 -7.20 30.55 -9.78
CA LEU A 20 -7.37 29.70 -8.62
C LEU A 20 -8.07 28.44 -9.13
N SER A 21 -7.32 27.33 -9.26
CA SER A 21 -7.93 26.01 -9.44
C SER A 21 -8.73 25.71 -8.16
N GLU A 22 -10.05 25.71 -8.29
CA GLU A 22 -10.90 25.20 -7.21
C GLU A 22 -10.49 23.76 -6.92
N PRO A 23 -10.42 23.35 -5.63
CA PRO A 23 -10.21 21.97 -5.28
C PRO A 23 -11.35 21.16 -5.88
N THR A 24 -11.04 20.22 -6.77
CA THR A 24 -12.01 19.26 -7.26
C THR A 24 -12.64 18.58 -6.03
N ALA A 25 -13.97 18.76 -5.88
CA ALA A 25 -14.71 18.09 -4.83
C ALA A 25 -14.34 16.60 -4.87
N ALA A 26 -13.89 16.06 -3.75
CA ALA A 26 -13.65 14.62 -3.63
C ALA A 26 -14.97 13.93 -4.03
N GLU A 27 -14.90 13.06 -5.03
CA GLU A 27 -16.07 12.31 -5.48
C GLU A 27 -16.68 11.60 -4.27
N GLU A 28 -17.96 11.86 -3.99
CA GLU A 28 -18.63 11.33 -2.81
C GLU A 28 -18.72 9.81 -2.94
N ARG A 29 -18.09 9.08 -2.00
CA ARG A 29 -18.09 7.62 -2.02
C ARG A 29 -19.53 7.08 -1.92
N PRO A 30 -19.86 5.99 -2.60
CA PRO A 30 -21.17 5.38 -2.47
C PRO A 30 -21.44 4.94 -1.01
N LYS A 31 -22.71 4.84 -0.65
CA LYS A 31 -23.09 4.33 0.66
C LYS A 31 -22.62 2.88 0.83
N LEU A 32 -21.99 2.59 1.99
CA LEU A 32 -21.58 1.24 2.32
C LEU A 32 -22.78 0.28 2.32
N PRO A 33 -22.74 -0.83 1.55
CA PRO A 33 -23.76 -1.87 1.58
C PRO A 33 -23.87 -2.53 2.97
N ASP A 34 -25.04 -3.08 3.29
CA ASP A 34 -25.24 -3.90 4.48
C ASP A 34 -24.56 -5.26 4.29
N ILE A 35 -23.58 -5.57 5.15
CA ILE A 35 -22.77 -6.80 5.07
C ILE A 35 -23.31 -7.77 6.12
N LYS A 36 -23.92 -8.88 5.68
CA LYS A 36 -24.58 -9.87 6.56
C LYS A 36 -23.77 -11.16 6.75
N ALA A 37 -22.78 -11.38 5.91
CA ALA A 37 -21.93 -12.56 5.95
C ALA A 37 -20.53 -12.21 5.42
N PRO A 38 -19.49 -13.00 5.70
CA PRO A 38 -18.15 -12.79 5.16
C PRO A 38 -18.13 -12.85 3.63
N VAL A 39 -17.57 -11.82 2.98
CA VAL A 39 -17.51 -11.62 1.53
C VAL A 39 -16.08 -11.76 1.05
N MET A 40 -15.85 -12.68 0.11
CA MET A 40 -14.54 -12.95 -0.48
C MET A 40 -14.12 -11.83 -1.45
N PHE A 41 -12.85 -11.43 -1.42
CA PHE A 41 -12.27 -10.29 -2.16
C PHE A 41 -12.51 -10.28 -3.68
N ASN A 42 -12.61 -11.45 -4.31
CA ASN A 42 -12.71 -11.61 -5.77
C ASN A 42 -14.15 -11.70 -6.28
N THR A 43 -15.07 -10.99 -5.66
CA THR A 43 -16.51 -11.01 -6.00
C THR A 43 -17.04 -9.61 -6.31
N PRO A 44 -18.09 -9.51 -7.16
CA PRO A 44 -18.75 -8.22 -7.43
C PRO A 44 -19.35 -7.55 -6.18
N GLU A 45 -19.67 -8.33 -5.15
CA GLU A 45 -20.15 -7.82 -3.86
C GLU A 45 -19.00 -7.12 -3.12
N ALA A 46 -17.83 -7.74 -3.07
CA ALA A 46 -16.63 -7.13 -2.50
C ALA A 46 -16.28 -5.80 -3.20
N ASP A 47 -16.36 -5.75 -4.54
CA ASP A 47 -16.05 -4.53 -5.30
C ASP A 47 -16.97 -3.36 -4.88
N LYS A 48 -18.27 -3.62 -4.65
CA LYS A 48 -19.21 -2.59 -4.17
C LYS A 48 -18.88 -2.09 -2.76
N ILE A 49 -18.48 -3.01 -1.88
CA ILE A 49 -18.09 -2.68 -0.50
C ILE A 49 -16.79 -1.85 -0.52
N LEU A 50 -15.80 -2.27 -1.31
CA LEU A 50 -14.50 -1.61 -1.43
C LEU A 50 -14.62 -0.22 -2.04
N ALA A 51 -15.47 -0.02 -3.03
CA ALA A 51 -15.75 1.29 -3.61
C ALA A 51 -16.33 2.29 -2.58
N ALA A 52 -17.09 1.77 -1.60
CA ALA A 52 -17.67 2.57 -0.52
C ALA A 52 -16.72 2.78 0.67
N LEU A 53 -15.70 1.91 0.82
CA LEU A 53 -14.81 1.93 1.97
C LEU A 53 -13.79 3.07 1.88
N GLN A 54 -13.80 3.97 2.84
CA GLN A 54 -12.70 4.94 3.05
C GLN A 54 -11.59 4.26 3.85
N VAL A 55 -10.50 3.92 3.17
CA VAL A 55 -9.30 3.38 3.81
C VAL A 55 -8.44 4.54 4.29
N PHE A 56 -8.34 4.69 5.60
CA PHE A 56 -7.68 5.79 6.30
C PHE A 56 -8.27 7.19 6.02
N PRO A 57 -7.94 8.20 6.83
CA PRO A 57 -8.26 9.60 6.57
C PRO A 57 -7.60 10.11 5.27
N PRO A 58 -8.17 11.14 4.61
CA PRO A 58 -7.60 11.70 3.38
C PRO A 58 -6.15 12.22 3.53
N ASP A 59 -5.78 12.68 4.73
CA ASP A 59 -4.45 13.18 5.08
C ASP A 59 -3.48 12.08 5.57
N ASN A 60 -3.88 10.81 5.44
CA ASN A 60 -3.01 9.69 5.77
C ASN A 60 -1.86 9.57 4.75
N PRO A 61 -0.63 9.16 5.17
CA PRO A 61 0.50 9.01 4.27
C PRO A 61 0.26 8.05 3.08
N TRP A 62 -0.65 7.09 3.21
CA TRP A 62 -1.04 6.22 2.11
C TRP A 62 -1.80 6.96 0.99
N ASN A 63 -2.53 8.03 1.33
CA ASN A 63 -3.35 8.83 0.44
C ASN A 63 -2.63 10.10 -0.05
N GLU A 64 -1.39 10.35 0.37
CA GLU A 64 -0.63 11.56 0.06
C GLU A 64 -0.16 11.59 -1.39
N ASP A 65 -0.47 12.69 -2.10
CA ASP A 65 0.07 12.98 -3.44
C ASP A 65 1.54 13.38 -3.34
N ILE A 66 2.44 12.49 -3.79
CA ILE A 66 3.88 12.70 -3.75
C ILE A 66 4.47 13.14 -5.09
N SER A 67 3.63 13.41 -6.08
CA SER A 67 4.09 13.72 -7.45
C SER A 67 5.05 14.90 -7.53
N LYS A 68 5.00 15.81 -6.54
CA LYS A 68 5.85 17.03 -6.46
C LYS A 68 6.89 17.00 -5.35
N LEU A 69 6.98 15.91 -4.58
CA LEU A 69 7.98 15.83 -3.51
C LEU A 69 9.40 15.86 -4.08
N PRO A 70 10.35 16.49 -3.38
CA PRO A 70 11.75 16.49 -3.77
C PRO A 70 12.35 15.08 -3.68
N LEU A 71 13.40 14.84 -4.48
CA LEU A 71 14.11 13.58 -4.46
C LEU A 71 15.02 13.47 -3.23
N LEU A 72 15.18 12.26 -2.74
CA LEU A 72 16.20 11.94 -1.76
C LEU A 72 17.58 12.15 -2.40
N PRO A 73 18.57 12.80 -1.72
CA PRO A 73 19.87 13.10 -2.31
C PRO A 73 20.60 11.90 -2.90
N ASN A 74 20.50 10.71 -2.26
CA ASN A 74 21.08 9.45 -2.73
C ASN A 74 20.09 8.53 -3.46
N SER A 75 19.06 9.11 -4.08
CA SER A 75 18.03 8.34 -4.81
C SER A 75 18.64 7.43 -5.89
N LYS A 76 19.62 7.93 -6.66
CA LYS A 76 20.27 7.16 -7.73
C LYS A 76 21.09 6.00 -7.19
N GLU A 77 21.85 6.22 -6.13
CA GLU A 77 22.68 5.23 -5.45
C GLU A 77 21.79 4.12 -4.86
N MET A 78 20.67 4.48 -4.25
CA MET A 78 19.69 3.53 -3.71
C MET A 78 19.08 2.67 -4.81
N ILE A 79 18.62 3.28 -5.91
CA ILE A 79 18.11 2.55 -7.10
C ILE A 79 19.18 1.60 -7.66
N ALA A 80 20.43 2.05 -7.77
CA ALA A 80 21.54 1.21 -8.24
C ALA A 80 21.79 0.04 -7.29
N GLY A 81 21.75 0.27 -5.96
CA GLY A 81 21.92 -0.75 -4.93
C GLY A 81 20.86 -1.85 -4.95
N ILE A 82 19.60 -1.50 -5.24
CA ILE A 82 18.52 -2.48 -5.44
C ILE A 82 18.68 -3.20 -6.80
N GLY A 83 19.12 -2.48 -7.82
CA GLY A 83 19.32 -2.94 -9.18
C GLY A 83 18.49 -2.16 -10.19
N ALA A 84 19.11 -1.14 -10.80
CA ALA A 84 18.48 -0.26 -11.78
C ALA A 84 17.94 -1.00 -13.02
N ASP A 85 18.63 -2.06 -13.44
CA ASP A 85 18.24 -2.87 -14.62
C ASP A 85 17.24 -3.99 -14.30
N LYS A 86 16.97 -4.27 -13.03
CA LYS A 86 16.02 -5.30 -12.65
C LYS A 86 14.60 -4.85 -12.99
N LYS A 87 13.84 -5.78 -13.53
CA LYS A 87 12.45 -5.55 -13.92
C LYS A 87 11.54 -5.45 -12.70
N LEU A 88 10.53 -4.60 -12.80
CA LEU A 88 9.41 -4.62 -11.87
C LEU A 88 8.71 -5.98 -11.97
N ALA A 89 8.36 -6.53 -10.82
CA ALA A 89 7.67 -7.80 -10.69
C ALA A 89 6.44 -7.63 -9.77
N TYR A 90 5.61 -8.65 -9.69
CA TYR A 90 4.45 -8.67 -8.82
C TYR A 90 4.24 -10.07 -8.25
N ASN A 91 3.58 -10.13 -7.10
CA ASN A 91 3.06 -11.34 -6.50
C ASN A 91 1.53 -11.23 -6.47
N LEU A 92 0.85 -12.31 -6.88
CA LEU A 92 -0.60 -12.47 -6.78
C LEU A 92 -0.90 -13.30 -5.53
N ASP A 93 -0.67 -12.72 -4.37
CA ASP A 93 -0.60 -13.47 -3.10
C ASP A 93 -1.52 -12.93 -1.99
N MET A 94 -1.83 -11.64 -1.98
CA MET A 94 -2.51 -11.00 -0.86
C MET A 94 -4.04 -11.15 -0.91
N SER A 95 -4.52 -12.34 -0.53
CA SER A 95 -5.94 -12.64 -0.34
C SER A 95 -6.48 -11.93 0.90
N PHE A 96 -7.75 -11.51 0.87
CA PHE A 96 -8.41 -10.91 2.03
C PHE A 96 -9.91 -11.25 2.06
N ILE A 97 -10.55 -10.98 3.19
CA ILE A 97 -11.98 -11.17 3.37
C ILE A 97 -12.60 -9.97 4.08
N LEU A 98 -13.80 -9.58 3.64
CA LEU A 98 -14.60 -8.53 4.25
C LEU A 98 -15.62 -9.18 5.18
N VAL A 99 -15.73 -8.68 6.41
CA VAL A 99 -16.62 -9.29 7.41
C VAL A 99 -17.74 -8.35 7.83
N PRO A 100 -18.91 -8.89 8.27
CA PRO A 100 -19.98 -8.09 8.85
C PRO A 100 -19.53 -7.47 10.19
N PRO A 101 -20.18 -6.36 10.64
CA PRO A 101 -19.78 -5.65 11.86
C PRO A 101 -19.93 -6.46 13.15
N ASP A 102 -20.75 -7.49 13.12
CA ASP A 102 -21.02 -8.41 14.23
C ASP A 102 -20.36 -9.78 14.04
N GLN A 103 -19.35 -9.88 13.15
CA GLN A 103 -18.58 -11.11 12.95
C GLN A 103 -18.12 -11.68 14.29
N LYS A 104 -18.46 -12.95 14.52
CA LYS A 104 -18.03 -13.67 15.73
C LYS A 104 -16.50 -13.60 15.88
N LYS A 105 -16.07 -13.14 17.04
CA LYS A 105 -14.65 -13.08 17.37
C LYS A 105 -14.18 -14.39 17.98
N VAL A 106 -12.97 -14.80 17.62
CA VAL A 106 -12.31 -16.02 18.10
C VAL A 106 -10.92 -15.68 18.67
N ALA A 107 -10.46 -16.49 19.62
CA ALA A 107 -9.10 -16.38 20.12
C ALA A 107 -8.11 -16.85 19.04
N VAL A 108 -6.99 -16.15 18.93
CA VAL A 108 -5.85 -16.54 18.10
C VAL A 108 -4.63 -16.68 18.98
N LYS A 109 -3.93 -17.79 18.88
CA LYS A 109 -2.71 -18.05 19.65
C LYS A 109 -1.51 -17.43 18.96
N ILE A 110 -0.95 -16.36 19.54
CA ILE A 110 0.27 -15.72 19.04
C ILE A 110 1.50 -16.48 19.52
N LYS A 111 2.40 -16.85 18.59
CA LYS A 111 3.51 -17.76 18.84
C LYS A 111 4.89 -17.11 18.89
N SER A 112 5.13 -16.05 18.11
CA SER A 112 6.51 -15.55 17.90
C SER A 112 6.73 -14.12 18.38
N TYR A 113 5.72 -13.25 18.25
CA TYR A 113 5.84 -11.82 18.58
C TYR A 113 4.69 -11.34 19.49
N PRO A 114 4.48 -11.98 20.67
CA PRO A 114 3.35 -11.64 21.55
C PRO A 114 3.42 -10.19 22.08
N ASP A 115 4.65 -9.69 22.30
CA ASP A 115 4.88 -8.33 22.83
C ASP A 115 4.74 -7.24 21.76
N GLU A 116 4.65 -7.61 20.48
CA GLU A 116 4.46 -6.73 19.35
C GLU A 116 3.12 -6.99 18.62
N SER A 117 2.22 -7.74 19.26
CA SER A 117 0.89 -8.06 18.71
C SER A 117 -0.22 -7.44 19.54
N ASP A 118 -1.28 -7.04 18.86
CA ASP A 118 -2.49 -6.56 19.51
C ASP A 118 -3.25 -7.73 20.18
N GLN A 119 -4.07 -7.43 21.17
CA GLN A 119 -4.76 -8.44 21.97
C GLN A 119 -6.15 -8.76 21.40
N GLY A 120 -6.43 -10.05 21.22
CA GLY A 120 -7.73 -10.57 20.76
C GLY A 120 -8.86 -10.45 21.79
N PRO A 121 -10.05 -11.01 21.47
CA PRO A 121 -10.34 -11.88 20.32
C PRO A 121 -10.57 -11.12 19.01
N PHE A 122 -10.41 -11.82 17.85
CA PHE A 122 -10.43 -11.23 16.52
C PHE A 122 -11.55 -11.80 15.63
N PRO A 123 -12.12 -11.01 14.69
CA PRO A 123 -13.25 -11.42 13.86
C PRO A 123 -12.82 -12.25 12.63
N ILE A 124 -12.09 -13.34 12.84
CA ILE A 124 -11.68 -14.25 11.76
C ILE A 124 -12.83 -15.21 11.45
N PRO A 125 -13.41 -15.17 10.24
CA PRO A 125 -14.44 -16.13 9.85
C PRO A 125 -13.83 -17.49 9.48
N ASP A 126 -14.66 -18.55 9.50
CA ASP A 126 -14.20 -19.90 9.18
C ASP A 126 -13.67 -20.04 7.75
N ASN A 127 -14.14 -19.20 6.83
CA ASN A 127 -13.71 -19.15 5.43
C ASN A 127 -12.67 -18.08 5.14
N ALA A 128 -11.89 -17.61 6.14
CA ALA A 128 -10.81 -16.65 5.90
C ALA A 128 -9.75 -17.23 4.95
N PRO A 129 -9.41 -16.56 3.84
CA PRO A 129 -8.38 -17.02 2.93
C PRO A 129 -6.99 -16.82 3.55
N VAL A 130 -6.06 -17.68 3.14
CA VAL A 130 -4.64 -17.57 3.45
C VAL A 130 -3.92 -17.14 2.18
N GLU A 131 -2.84 -16.41 2.32
CA GLU A 131 -1.96 -15.98 1.24
C GLU A 131 -1.81 -17.04 0.14
N ASN A 132 -1.75 -16.59 -1.12
CA ASN A 132 -1.73 -17.39 -2.36
C ASN A 132 -3.05 -18.09 -2.74
N TRP A 133 -4.01 -18.24 -1.86
CA TRP A 133 -5.31 -18.80 -2.24
C TRP A 133 -6.12 -17.77 -3.07
N PRO A 134 -6.82 -18.16 -4.15
CA PRO A 134 -7.05 -19.53 -4.65
C PRO A 134 -6.05 -20.00 -5.72
N LEU A 135 -4.99 -19.25 -6.02
CA LEU A 135 -4.11 -19.55 -7.15
C LEU A 135 -3.24 -20.79 -6.96
N ASP A 136 -3.02 -21.19 -5.70
CA ASP A 136 -2.31 -22.43 -5.35
C ASP A 136 -3.12 -23.70 -5.63
N LYS A 137 -4.38 -23.56 -6.12
CA LYS A 137 -5.30 -24.62 -6.51
C LYS A 137 -5.68 -25.61 -5.40
N ARG A 138 -5.38 -25.28 -4.15
CA ARG A 138 -5.82 -26.05 -2.99
C ARG A 138 -7.26 -25.71 -2.62
N THR A 139 -7.95 -26.61 -1.92
CA THR A 139 -9.17 -26.23 -1.21
C THR A 139 -8.83 -25.19 -0.14
N LEU A 140 -9.78 -24.34 0.24
CA LEU A 140 -9.57 -23.36 1.27
C LEU A 140 -9.12 -23.99 2.60
N GLU A 141 -9.76 -25.08 3.00
CA GLU A 141 -9.40 -25.85 4.19
C GLU A 141 -7.96 -26.38 4.12
N ALA A 142 -7.55 -26.94 2.99
CA ALA A 142 -6.16 -27.41 2.80
C ALA A 142 -5.16 -26.25 2.87
N ALA A 143 -5.49 -25.07 2.35
CA ALA A 143 -4.67 -23.87 2.47
C ALA A 143 -4.56 -23.40 3.93
N GLN A 144 -5.69 -23.36 4.65
CA GLN A 144 -5.72 -22.94 6.06
C GLN A 144 -4.94 -23.86 6.99
N THR A 145 -5.01 -25.18 6.76
CA THR A 145 -4.45 -26.21 7.66
C THR A 145 -3.05 -26.68 7.26
N ALA A 146 -2.51 -26.24 6.14
CA ALA A 146 -1.18 -26.64 5.69
C ALA A 146 -0.09 -26.22 6.69
N VAL A 147 0.80 -27.16 7.01
CA VAL A 147 2.01 -26.93 7.82
C VAL A 147 3.18 -26.73 6.87
N GLU A 148 3.41 -25.50 6.46
CA GLU A 148 4.43 -25.16 5.47
C GLU A 148 5.17 -23.87 5.86
N LYS A 149 6.35 -23.67 5.27
CA LYS A 149 7.09 -22.40 5.37
C LYS A 149 6.44 -21.37 4.47
N GLY A 150 6.45 -20.11 4.86
CA GLY A 150 5.94 -18.98 4.10
C GLY A 150 5.35 -17.93 5.02
N ASP A 151 4.97 -16.83 4.43
CA ASP A 151 4.45 -15.67 5.18
C ASP A 151 2.99 -15.91 5.58
N ARG A 152 2.22 -16.63 4.75
CA ARG A 152 0.88 -17.14 5.08
C ARG A 152 -0.02 -16.08 5.71
N HIS A 153 -0.06 -14.90 5.10
CA HIS A 153 -0.87 -13.80 5.59
C HIS A 153 -2.36 -14.16 5.59
N VAL A 154 -3.06 -13.78 6.67
CA VAL A 154 -4.51 -13.78 6.75
C VAL A 154 -4.96 -12.36 6.99
N ILE A 155 -5.78 -11.80 6.09
CA ILE A 155 -6.19 -10.40 6.11
C ILE A 155 -7.71 -10.34 6.24
N VAL A 156 -8.19 -9.71 7.32
CA VAL A 156 -9.62 -9.55 7.63
C VAL A 156 -9.93 -8.07 7.74
N VAL A 157 -10.90 -7.61 6.96
CA VAL A 157 -11.35 -6.21 6.97
C VAL A 157 -12.80 -6.17 7.48
N ASP A 158 -13.07 -5.30 8.43
CA ASP A 158 -14.42 -4.93 8.87
C ASP A 158 -14.75 -3.54 8.32
N PRO A 159 -15.44 -3.45 7.19
CA PRO A 159 -15.69 -2.16 6.53
C PRO A 159 -16.63 -1.26 7.33
N ALA A 160 -17.60 -1.82 8.05
CA ALA A 160 -18.59 -1.04 8.79
C ALA A 160 -17.98 -0.37 10.02
N ASN A 161 -17.14 -1.08 10.77
CA ASN A 161 -16.40 -0.53 11.91
C ASN A 161 -15.10 0.16 11.48
N ARG A 162 -14.70 0.00 10.20
CA ARG A 162 -13.44 0.50 9.63
C ARG A 162 -12.23 -0.01 10.41
N MET A 163 -12.17 -1.32 10.61
CA MET A 163 -11.06 -2.01 11.29
C MET A 163 -10.41 -3.02 10.35
N LEU A 164 -9.10 -3.18 10.50
CA LEU A 164 -8.28 -4.11 9.75
C LEU A 164 -7.53 -5.00 10.75
N TYR A 165 -7.50 -6.30 10.47
CA TYR A 165 -6.80 -7.31 11.26
C TYR A 165 -5.92 -8.15 10.32
N GLU A 166 -4.64 -8.19 10.58
CA GLU A 166 -3.65 -8.87 9.74
C GLU A 166 -2.81 -9.82 10.55
N PHE A 167 -2.64 -11.03 10.05
CA PHE A 167 -1.91 -12.10 10.73
C PHE A 167 -0.77 -12.60 9.87
N TYR A 168 0.41 -12.71 10.46
CA TYR A 168 1.59 -13.33 9.87
C TYR A 168 1.68 -14.78 10.28
N GLN A 169 1.96 -15.68 9.33
CA GLN A 169 1.97 -17.13 9.51
C GLN A 169 0.67 -17.69 10.11
N GLY A 170 -0.46 -17.21 9.56
CA GLY A 170 -1.78 -17.69 9.95
C GLY A 170 -1.98 -19.18 9.62
N HIS A 171 -2.41 -19.94 10.61
CA HIS A 171 -2.64 -21.39 10.51
C HIS A 171 -3.89 -21.78 11.31
N LYS A 172 -4.77 -22.58 10.70
CA LYS A 172 -5.95 -23.13 11.36
C LYS A 172 -5.68 -24.56 11.79
N SER A 173 -5.52 -24.78 13.08
CA SER A 173 -5.38 -26.10 13.69
C SER A 173 -6.73 -26.65 14.17
N LYS A 174 -6.75 -27.87 14.70
CA LYS A 174 -7.93 -28.44 15.39
C LYS A 174 -8.35 -27.65 16.63
N ASP A 175 -7.44 -26.89 17.23
CA ASP A 175 -7.65 -26.12 18.46
C ASP A 175 -7.98 -24.63 18.15
N GLY A 176 -8.11 -24.23 16.86
CA GLY A 176 -8.40 -22.89 16.42
C GLY A 176 -7.27 -22.23 15.62
N TRP A 177 -7.31 -20.92 15.51
CA TRP A 177 -6.34 -20.14 14.78
C TRP A 177 -5.07 -19.88 15.60
N GLU A 178 -3.94 -19.97 14.93
CA GLU A 178 -2.61 -19.60 15.43
C GLU A 178 -1.95 -18.64 14.44
N ALA A 179 -1.09 -17.74 14.92
CA ALA A 179 -0.30 -16.83 14.09
C ALA A 179 1.06 -16.56 14.76
N ALA A 180 2.05 -16.15 13.98
CA ALA A 180 3.33 -15.68 14.54
C ALA A 180 3.18 -14.26 15.12
N CYS A 181 2.45 -13.39 14.43
CA CYS A 181 2.16 -12.00 14.80
C CYS A 181 0.75 -11.64 14.37
N GLU A 182 0.16 -10.69 15.08
CA GLU A 182 -1.09 -10.03 14.69
C GLU A 182 -0.92 -8.51 14.75
N ALA A 183 -1.60 -7.81 13.83
CA ALA A 183 -1.65 -6.36 13.80
C ALA A 183 -3.06 -5.86 13.51
N THR A 184 -3.59 -5.05 14.42
CA THR A 184 -4.88 -4.37 14.28
C THR A 184 -4.67 -2.90 13.91
N PHE A 185 -5.40 -2.43 12.89
CA PHE A 185 -5.38 -1.04 12.47
C PHE A 185 -6.79 -0.44 12.46
N ASP A 186 -6.92 0.74 13.07
CA ASP A 186 -8.11 1.59 12.96
C ASP A 186 -8.01 2.41 11.66
N LEU A 187 -8.83 2.06 10.68
CA LEU A 187 -8.85 2.73 9.36
C LEU A 187 -9.46 4.14 9.41
N LYS A 188 -9.88 4.63 10.57
CA LYS A 188 -10.35 6.00 10.81
C LYS A 188 -9.24 6.91 11.33
N SER A 189 -8.05 6.38 11.60
CA SER A 189 -7.00 7.04 12.36
C SER A 189 -5.67 7.03 11.60
N ASN A 190 -4.88 8.09 11.79
CA ASN A 190 -3.49 8.17 11.34
C ASN A 190 -2.50 7.63 12.39
N LYS A 191 -3.01 7.00 13.46
CA LYS A 191 -2.17 6.45 14.52
C LYS A 191 -1.31 5.31 13.97
N LEU A 192 0.00 5.43 14.13
CA LEU A 192 0.95 4.37 13.83
C LEU A 192 0.95 3.30 14.94
N ARG A 193 1.45 2.13 14.63
CA ARG A 193 1.81 1.13 15.64
C ARG A 193 2.85 1.70 16.61
N PRO A 194 3.00 1.13 17.81
CA PRO A 194 4.07 1.54 18.72
C PRO A 194 5.45 1.49 18.03
N ASP A 195 6.30 2.44 18.37
CA ASP A 195 7.64 2.53 17.81
C ASP A 195 8.47 1.28 18.14
N GLY A 196 9.06 0.67 17.12
CA GLY A 196 9.79 -0.59 17.23
C GLY A 196 8.93 -1.85 17.08
N TRP A 197 7.60 -1.73 16.97
CA TRP A 197 6.72 -2.88 16.73
C TRP A 197 6.65 -3.21 15.24
N THR A 198 6.75 -4.51 14.95
CA THR A 198 6.42 -5.06 13.63
C THR A 198 4.90 -5.08 13.41
N SER A 199 4.48 -5.46 12.22
CA SER A 199 3.12 -5.88 11.91
C SER A 199 3.16 -7.26 11.25
N SER A 200 2.15 -7.62 10.49
CA SER A 200 2.24 -8.73 9.55
C SER A 200 3.24 -8.46 8.42
N ASP A 201 3.59 -7.20 8.22
CA ASP A 201 4.66 -6.74 7.31
C ASP A 201 5.86 -6.25 8.14
N ALA A 202 7.08 -6.51 7.69
CA ALA A 202 8.30 -6.26 8.48
C ALA A 202 8.53 -4.78 8.83
N ALA A 203 7.95 -3.85 8.05
CA ALA A 203 8.03 -2.42 8.31
C ALA A 203 7.12 -1.92 9.44
N GLY A 204 6.26 -2.76 10.01
CA GLY A 204 5.19 -2.33 10.92
C GLY A 204 4.06 -1.60 10.20
N LEU A 205 3.97 -1.72 8.88
CA LEU A 205 2.95 -1.13 8.02
C LEU A 205 1.77 -2.09 7.82
N PRO A 206 0.56 -1.59 7.52
CA PRO A 206 -0.55 -2.43 7.09
C PRO A 206 -0.36 -2.90 5.64
N ILE A 207 -0.81 -4.12 5.35
CA ILE A 207 -0.74 -4.74 4.02
C ILE A 207 -1.95 -4.34 3.16
N PHE A 208 -3.17 -4.51 3.68
CA PHE A 208 -4.41 -4.29 2.92
C PHE A 208 -4.51 -2.91 2.25
N PRO A 209 -4.18 -1.79 2.91
CA PRO A 209 -4.23 -0.46 2.29
C PRO A 209 -3.31 -0.28 1.10
N ALA A 210 -2.36 -1.18 0.91
CA ALA A 210 -1.27 -1.08 -0.07
C ALA A 210 -1.35 -2.12 -1.19
N ILE A 211 -2.34 -3.02 -1.15
CA ILE A 211 -2.54 -4.06 -2.16
C ILE A 211 -3.20 -3.45 -3.41
N ILE A 212 -2.71 -3.83 -4.59
CA ILE A 212 -3.39 -3.54 -5.85
C ILE A 212 -4.64 -4.42 -5.94
N ARG A 213 -5.81 -3.82 -6.08
CA ARG A 213 -7.11 -4.51 -6.10
C ARG A 213 -7.86 -4.29 -7.42
N PHE A 214 -8.76 -5.22 -7.74
CA PHE A 214 -9.55 -5.16 -8.98
C PHE A 214 -10.46 -3.92 -9.02
N ASP A 215 -11.14 -3.59 -7.93
CA ASP A 215 -12.05 -2.45 -7.84
C ASP A 215 -11.37 -1.12 -8.23
N GLU A 216 -10.08 -0.95 -7.94
CA GLU A 216 -9.32 0.28 -8.24
C GLU A 216 -8.83 0.31 -9.68
N VAL A 217 -8.26 -0.79 -10.17
CA VAL A 217 -7.77 -0.83 -11.56
C VAL A 217 -8.93 -0.72 -12.57
N GLU A 218 -10.12 -1.23 -12.22
CA GLU A 218 -11.33 -1.07 -13.02
C GLU A 218 -11.84 0.37 -13.02
N ARG A 219 -11.70 1.11 -11.93
CA ARG A 219 -11.98 2.55 -11.86
C ARG A 219 -10.94 3.42 -12.57
N GLY A 220 -9.81 2.85 -13.01
CA GLY A 220 -8.79 3.51 -13.83
C GLY A 220 -7.65 4.18 -13.08
N MET A 221 -7.57 4.04 -11.75
CA MET A 221 -6.40 4.43 -10.94
C MET A 221 -6.36 3.69 -9.59
N VAL A 222 -5.17 3.22 -9.18
CA VAL A 222 -4.90 2.82 -7.79
C VAL A 222 -4.69 4.10 -6.99
N GLU A 223 -5.60 4.40 -6.06
CA GLU A 223 -5.72 5.69 -5.40
C GLU A 223 -5.01 5.76 -4.04
N HIS A 224 -3.95 5.01 -3.87
CA HIS A 224 -3.11 4.97 -2.66
C HIS A 224 -1.67 4.57 -2.98
N ALA A 225 -0.76 4.76 -2.03
CA ALA A 225 0.59 4.20 -2.12
C ALA A 225 0.53 2.66 -2.08
N MET A 226 1.32 2.01 -2.93
CA MET A 226 1.40 0.56 -2.97
C MET A 226 2.50 0.06 -2.03
N ARG A 227 2.54 -1.24 -1.72
CA ARG A 227 3.69 -1.86 -1.07
C ARG A 227 4.56 -2.59 -2.08
N PHE A 228 5.87 -2.60 -1.82
CA PHE A 228 6.80 -3.43 -2.56
C PHE A 228 7.91 -3.95 -1.65
N THR A 229 8.65 -4.93 -2.14
CA THR A 229 9.77 -5.54 -1.42
C THR A 229 11.09 -5.36 -2.16
N VAL A 230 12.19 -5.44 -1.42
CA VAL A 230 13.55 -5.60 -1.93
C VAL A 230 14.32 -6.62 -1.09
N ARG A 231 15.42 -7.17 -1.62
CA ARG A 231 16.22 -8.19 -0.92
C ARG A 231 17.00 -7.66 0.27
N LYS A 232 17.45 -6.42 0.18
CA LYS A 232 18.34 -5.84 1.18
C LYS A 232 17.84 -4.48 1.60
N THR A 233 17.61 -4.32 2.88
CA THR A 233 17.24 -3.05 3.51
C THR A 233 18.29 -2.65 4.54
N ARG A 234 18.30 -1.38 4.92
CA ARG A 234 19.16 -0.84 5.98
C ARG A 234 18.50 -1.09 7.36
N ARG A 235 19.30 -1.23 8.41
CA ARG A 235 18.85 -1.27 9.81
C ARG A 235 18.31 0.10 10.25
N ALA A 236 17.24 0.53 9.60
CA ALA A 236 16.53 1.77 9.90
C ALA A 236 15.13 1.72 9.30
N TYR A 237 14.25 2.57 9.78
CA TYR A 237 12.94 2.83 9.19
C TYR A 237 12.69 4.34 9.17
N VAL A 238 11.76 4.75 8.34
CA VAL A 238 11.31 6.12 8.19
C VAL A 238 9.79 6.16 8.16
N TYR A 239 9.21 7.28 8.62
CA TYR A 239 7.75 7.46 8.62
C TYR A 239 7.13 7.06 7.27
N PRO A 240 6.02 6.30 7.25
CA PRO A 240 5.19 5.89 8.38
C PRO A 240 5.55 4.54 9.02
N ALA A 241 6.64 3.89 8.61
CA ALA A 241 7.07 2.62 9.21
C ALA A 241 7.46 2.79 10.69
N THR A 242 7.36 1.70 11.44
CA THR A 242 7.67 1.64 12.87
C THR A 242 8.74 0.61 13.22
N HIS A 243 9.15 -0.23 12.25
CA HIS A 243 10.07 -1.33 12.50
C HIS A 243 11.03 -1.52 11.32
N PHE A 244 12.15 -2.22 11.57
CA PHE A 244 13.12 -2.67 10.56
C PHE A 244 13.48 -4.14 10.77
N ALA A 245 13.78 -4.87 9.68
CA ALA A 245 14.14 -6.28 9.70
C ALA A 245 15.49 -6.55 9.00
N SER A 246 16.52 -5.75 9.30
CA SER A 246 17.85 -5.90 8.71
C SER A 246 18.94 -5.58 9.72
N ARG A 247 20.13 -6.13 9.48
CA ARG A 247 21.36 -5.82 10.23
C ARG A 247 22.34 -4.96 9.42
N LEU A 248 22.05 -4.70 8.14
CA LEU A 248 22.91 -3.96 7.23
C LEU A 248 22.87 -2.46 7.55
N THR A 249 24.01 -1.77 7.38
CA THR A 249 24.16 -0.35 7.76
C THR A 249 24.54 0.55 6.59
N ASP A 250 24.66 -0.01 5.39
CA ASP A 250 24.99 0.77 4.19
C ASP A 250 23.93 1.86 3.96
N LYS A 251 24.39 3.12 3.86
CA LYS A 251 23.53 4.30 3.71
C LYS A 251 22.74 4.35 2.39
N ASP A 252 23.20 3.61 1.39
CA ASP A 252 22.57 3.54 0.08
C ASP A 252 21.61 2.35 -0.06
N LEU A 253 21.37 1.61 1.02
CA LEU A 253 20.26 0.65 1.10
C LEU A 253 18.97 1.38 1.57
N PRO A 254 17.79 0.99 1.03
CA PRO A 254 16.53 1.57 1.46
C PRO A 254 16.20 1.20 2.91
N ARG A 255 15.56 2.12 3.61
CA ARG A 255 14.98 1.89 4.93
C ARG A 255 13.59 1.27 4.77
N MET A 256 13.07 0.61 5.79
CA MET A 256 11.64 0.32 5.84
C MET A 256 10.85 1.64 5.87
N GLY A 257 9.75 1.71 5.09
CA GLY A 257 9.00 2.95 4.91
C GLY A 257 9.58 3.92 3.87
N GLU A 258 10.69 3.60 3.23
CA GLU A 258 11.21 4.43 2.14
C GLU A 258 10.23 4.49 0.98
N ARG A 259 10.01 5.68 0.42
CA ARG A 259 8.97 5.89 -0.60
C ARG A 259 9.55 6.11 -1.98
N PHE A 260 9.08 5.33 -2.92
CA PHE A 260 9.47 5.35 -4.32
C PHE A 260 8.30 5.80 -5.18
N ARG A 261 8.58 6.50 -6.28
CA ARG A 261 7.55 6.80 -7.28
C ARG A 261 8.05 6.52 -8.67
N LEU A 262 7.14 6.23 -9.58
CA LEU A 262 7.42 6.18 -11.01
C LEU A 262 7.71 7.61 -11.49
N ARG A 263 8.74 7.77 -12.30
CA ARG A 263 9.15 9.07 -12.84
C ARG A 263 8.01 9.76 -13.60
N ALA A 264 7.90 11.06 -13.44
CA ALA A 264 6.82 11.84 -14.07
C ALA A 264 6.82 11.76 -15.59
N ASP A 265 8.01 11.71 -16.21
CA ASP A 265 8.23 11.66 -17.67
C ASP A 265 8.07 10.25 -18.27
N PHE A 266 7.85 9.19 -17.47
CA PHE A 266 7.64 7.85 -17.98
C PHE A 266 6.32 7.76 -18.78
N ASP A 267 6.39 7.35 -20.05
CA ASP A 267 5.20 7.20 -20.89
C ASP A 267 4.41 5.93 -20.55
N ILE A 268 3.14 6.11 -20.16
CA ILE A 268 2.22 5.03 -19.81
C ILE A 268 1.21 4.72 -20.90
N SER A 269 1.20 5.43 -22.02
CA SER A 269 0.17 5.34 -23.06
C SER A 269 0.12 3.98 -23.76
N GLY A 270 1.27 3.29 -23.84
CA GLY A 270 1.41 1.98 -24.49
C GLY A 270 1.02 0.78 -23.60
N TYR A 271 0.40 0.99 -22.43
CA TYR A 271 0.00 -0.07 -21.50
C TYR A 271 -1.51 -0.33 -21.54
N SER A 272 -1.92 -1.53 -21.15
CA SER A 272 -3.35 -1.87 -21.02
C SER A 272 -4.03 -1.07 -19.91
N PRO A 273 -5.37 -0.89 -19.94
CA PRO A 273 -6.08 -0.02 -19.00
C PRO A 273 -5.80 -0.30 -17.53
N HIS A 274 -5.83 -1.57 -17.08
CA HIS A 274 -5.54 -1.92 -15.68
C HIS A 274 -4.09 -1.59 -15.29
N VAL A 275 -3.15 -1.81 -16.20
CA VAL A 275 -1.74 -1.46 -15.94
C VAL A 275 -1.57 0.06 -15.92
N GLN A 276 -2.23 0.81 -16.81
CA GLN A 276 -2.24 2.27 -16.73
C GLN A 276 -2.78 2.78 -15.37
N ALA A 277 -3.81 2.12 -14.83
CA ALA A 277 -4.34 2.47 -13.50
C ALA A 277 -3.28 2.31 -12.40
N ILE A 278 -2.51 1.23 -12.44
CA ILE A 278 -1.39 0.99 -11.51
C ILE A 278 -0.30 2.05 -11.71
N LEU A 279 0.10 2.32 -12.96
CA LEU A 279 1.17 3.27 -13.28
C LEU A 279 0.80 4.71 -12.91
N LYS A 280 -0.47 5.10 -13.04
CA LYS A 280 -0.98 6.39 -12.53
C LYS A 280 -0.83 6.50 -11.01
N GLY A 281 -1.20 5.43 -10.29
CA GLY A 281 -1.02 5.34 -8.85
C GLY A 281 0.45 5.43 -8.43
N LEU A 282 1.34 4.72 -9.13
CA LEU A 282 2.79 4.77 -8.89
C LEU A 282 3.40 6.16 -9.14
N LYS A 283 2.86 6.94 -10.08
CA LYS A 283 3.27 8.34 -10.30
C LYS A 283 2.78 9.27 -9.21
N LYS A 284 1.54 9.11 -8.78
CA LYS A 284 0.87 10.04 -7.86
C LYS A 284 1.16 9.71 -6.39
N TYR A 285 0.99 8.45 -6.02
CA TYR A 285 1.10 7.98 -4.64
C TYR A 285 2.37 7.17 -4.38
N GLY A 286 2.97 6.60 -5.43
CA GLY A 286 4.17 5.78 -5.32
C GLY A 286 3.97 4.46 -4.60
N MET A 287 5.06 3.97 -3.99
CA MET A 287 5.08 2.72 -3.25
C MET A 287 6.03 2.79 -2.06
N TYR A 288 5.69 2.10 -0.96
CA TYR A 288 6.52 1.98 0.23
C TYR A 288 7.33 0.68 0.24
N GLN A 289 8.60 0.79 0.61
CA GLN A 289 9.42 -0.35 1.01
C GLN A 289 8.86 -0.92 2.32
N ALA A 290 8.24 -2.10 2.25
CA ALA A 290 7.45 -2.64 3.35
C ALA A 290 8.02 -3.92 3.95
N ASP A 291 8.76 -4.73 3.16
CA ASP A 291 9.36 -5.97 3.64
C ASP A 291 10.62 -6.37 2.85
N ASN A 292 11.40 -7.30 3.39
CA ASN A 292 12.46 -7.99 2.67
C ASN A 292 11.88 -9.13 1.83
N GLY A 293 12.24 -9.17 0.56
CA GLY A 293 11.70 -10.17 -0.37
C GLY A 293 12.43 -10.15 -1.70
N GLY A 294 11.74 -10.47 -2.79
CA GLY A 294 12.28 -10.27 -4.13
C GLY A 294 12.41 -8.79 -4.47
N ASP A 295 13.43 -8.41 -5.23
CA ASP A 295 13.59 -7.01 -5.63
C ASP A 295 12.45 -6.56 -6.56
N TRP A 296 11.98 -5.32 -6.36
CA TRP A 296 10.96 -4.66 -7.17
C TRP A 296 9.66 -5.46 -7.29
N ARG A 297 9.18 -6.07 -6.18
CA ARG A 297 7.95 -6.85 -6.20
C ARG A 297 6.79 -6.10 -5.54
N LEU A 298 5.78 -5.79 -6.35
CA LEU A 298 4.48 -5.27 -5.89
C LEU A 298 3.60 -6.41 -5.37
N SER A 299 2.71 -6.10 -4.44
CA SER A 299 1.68 -7.02 -3.96
C SER A 299 0.33 -6.74 -4.60
N VAL A 300 -0.31 -7.78 -5.08
CA VAL A 300 -1.57 -7.74 -5.81
C VAL A 300 -2.53 -8.77 -5.23
N ALA A 301 -3.79 -8.41 -5.09
CA ALA A 301 -4.82 -9.39 -4.78
C ALA A 301 -4.90 -10.46 -5.89
N PRO A 302 -5.01 -11.75 -5.54
CA PRO A 302 -5.05 -12.84 -6.52
C PRO A 302 -6.40 -12.92 -7.25
N ASP A 303 -6.75 -11.86 -7.96
CA ASP A 303 -8.01 -11.72 -8.71
C ASP A 303 -7.76 -11.87 -10.21
N ALA A 304 -8.28 -12.95 -10.81
CA ALA A 304 -8.11 -13.25 -12.21
C ALA A 304 -8.76 -12.21 -13.16
N ARG A 305 -9.58 -11.30 -12.66
CA ARG A 305 -10.15 -10.20 -13.42
C ARG A 305 -9.16 -9.09 -13.72
N ILE A 306 -8.08 -8.95 -12.93
CA ILE A 306 -6.98 -8.01 -13.22
C ILE A 306 -6.21 -8.51 -14.45
N LYS A 307 -6.11 -7.68 -15.49
CA LYS A 307 -5.52 -8.04 -16.77
C LYS A 307 -4.22 -7.30 -17.04
N GLY A 308 -3.36 -7.89 -17.86
CA GLY A 308 -2.16 -7.26 -18.40
C GLY A 308 -0.99 -7.14 -17.43
N LEU A 309 -1.04 -7.70 -16.22
CA LEU A 309 0.00 -7.52 -15.17
C LEU A 309 1.42 -7.86 -15.65
N ASP A 310 1.60 -8.79 -16.60
CA ASP A 310 2.92 -9.10 -17.16
C ASP A 310 3.57 -7.91 -17.87
N GLU A 311 2.80 -6.90 -18.28
CA GLU A 311 3.32 -5.66 -18.86
C GLU A 311 4.14 -4.85 -17.86
N LEU A 312 3.90 -5.02 -16.54
CA LEU A 312 4.72 -4.40 -15.47
C LEU A 312 6.19 -4.78 -15.60
N ARG A 313 6.50 -5.96 -16.16
CA ARG A 313 7.88 -6.42 -16.41
C ARG A 313 8.62 -5.62 -17.50
N LYS A 314 7.94 -4.71 -18.20
CA LYS A 314 8.58 -3.74 -19.11
C LYS A 314 9.29 -2.62 -18.34
N LEU A 315 8.84 -2.31 -17.11
CA LEU A 315 9.48 -1.34 -16.23
C LEU A 315 10.72 -1.92 -15.56
N LYS A 316 11.66 -1.04 -15.24
CA LYS A 316 12.90 -1.35 -14.53
C LYS A 316 13.07 -0.45 -13.31
N GLY A 317 13.96 -0.81 -12.42
CA GLY A 317 14.33 0.06 -11.29
C GLY A 317 14.72 1.48 -11.70
N ALA A 318 15.39 1.65 -12.83
CA ALA A 318 15.78 2.97 -13.39
C ALA A 318 14.59 3.89 -13.74
N ASP A 319 13.38 3.35 -13.90
CA ASP A 319 12.18 4.14 -14.17
C ASP A 319 11.58 4.77 -12.90
N PHE A 320 12.13 4.42 -11.74
CA PHE A 320 11.71 4.93 -10.43
C PHE A 320 12.70 5.92 -9.85
N GLU A 321 12.24 6.66 -8.87
CA GLU A 321 13.01 7.59 -8.07
C GLU A 321 12.56 7.55 -6.61
N VAL A 322 13.46 7.88 -5.68
CA VAL A 322 13.18 7.88 -4.25
C VAL A 322 12.89 9.29 -3.80
N VAL A 323 11.77 9.51 -3.13
CA VAL A 323 11.36 10.82 -2.64
C VAL A 323 11.75 11.02 -1.17
N GLN A 324 11.88 12.27 -0.76
CA GLN A 324 12.14 12.60 0.63
C GLN A 324 10.94 12.18 1.50
N PRO A 325 11.19 11.60 2.70
CA PRO A 325 10.14 11.29 3.66
C PRO A 325 9.41 12.55 4.12
N THR A 326 8.11 12.44 4.33
CA THR A 326 7.25 13.56 4.76
C THR A 326 7.02 13.62 6.26
N GLY A 327 7.31 12.55 6.99
CA GLY A 327 7.18 12.50 8.44
C GLY A 327 8.35 13.11 9.20
N ALA A 328 8.08 13.61 10.39
CA ALA A 328 9.05 14.33 11.22
C ALA A 328 10.14 13.42 11.84
N ASN A 329 9.91 12.11 11.94
CA ASN A 329 10.77 11.21 12.71
C ASN A 329 11.35 10.08 11.85
N GLU A 330 12.67 9.99 11.83
CA GLU A 330 13.40 8.85 11.31
C GLU A 330 13.65 7.84 12.46
N GLY A 331 13.42 6.54 12.18
CA GLY A 331 13.69 5.49 13.15
C GLY A 331 15.03 4.78 12.96
N PRO A 332 15.52 4.08 13.98
CA PRO A 332 14.83 3.93 15.27
C PRO A 332 14.72 5.26 16.01
N ARG A 333 13.52 5.57 16.47
CA ARG A 333 13.26 6.77 17.24
C ARG A 333 13.90 6.62 18.62
N LYS A 334 14.45 7.70 19.15
CA LYS A 334 14.96 7.69 20.53
C LYS A 334 13.78 7.48 21.46
N LYS A 335 13.90 6.46 22.35
CA LYS A 335 12.93 6.23 23.44
C LYS A 335 12.98 7.37 24.44
#